data_5ac57eae247bb5017b15092d8ff4589e
#
_entry.id   5ac57eae247bb5017b15092d8ff4589e
#
_cell.length_a   1.000
_cell.length_b   1.000
_cell.length_c   1.000
_cell.angle_alpha   90.00
_cell.angle_beta   90.00
_cell.angle_gamma   90.00
#
_symmetry.space_group_name_H-M   'P 1'
#
loop_
_entity.id
_entity.type
_entity.pdbx_description
1 polymer ?
#
loop_
_entity_poly.entity_id
_entity_poly.type
_entity_poly.pdbx_seq_one_letter_code
_entity_poly.pdbx_strand_id
1 'polypeptide(L)'
;MGDNTFPKLHNAMWPGLVGKGEDEPPISLDKMLDMTQAAEVDGIKFDGVDLFLADPHTPIDADEDTIKALVDNVGGRGLAIGSAVAPVWPPVGGGSAMDTGDGRTAFLAAIRKSCSIMGRLRDLGVRHSGVIRIDTATGVSQWADDPAKNTAIMAETLRLACDIAADHGEQLAAEGEICWGGMHSWKHMVELLEAVDRPSVMGFQAD
;
A
#
# COMPACT_ATOMS: atom_id res chain seq x y z
N MET A 1 31.02 6.63 -13.69
CA MET A 1 29.82 6.35 -14.50
C MET A 1 28.65 6.69 -13.62
N GLY A 2 27.88 7.74 -13.96
CA GLY A 2 26.76 8.14 -13.12
C GLY A 2 25.72 7.03 -13.10
N ASP A 3 25.28 6.67 -11.91
CA ASP A 3 24.12 5.81 -11.73
C ASP A 3 22.96 6.43 -12.49
N ASN A 4 22.47 5.70 -13.45
CA ASN A 4 21.32 6.09 -14.24
C ASN A 4 20.10 5.93 -13.32
N THR A 5 19.78 6.98 -12.55
CA THR A 5 18.68 6.99 -11.57
C THR A 5 17.33 7.23 -12.25
N PHE A 6 17.02 6.43 -13.25
CA PHE A 6 15.62 6.35 -13.69
C PHE A 6 14.79 5.68 -12.60
N PRO A 7 13.54 6.12 -12.39
CA PRO A 7 12.63 5.41 -11.54
C PRO A 7 12.58 3.94 -11.96
N LYS A 8 12.57 3.05 -10.98
CA LYS A 8 12.39 1.62 -11.24
C LYS A 8 10.97 1.37 -11.78
N LEU A 9 10.88 0.50 -12.78
CA LEU A 9 9.61 0.11 -13.36
C LEU A 9 9.07 -1.12 -12.63
N HIS A 10 8.00 -0.95 -11.88
CA HIS A 10 7.35 -2.03 -11.17
C HIS A 10 5.95 -2.29 -11.73
N ASN A 11 5.55 -3.55 -11.74
CA ASN A 11 4.18 -3.95 -12.02
C ASN A 11 3.39 -3.97 -10.72
N ALA A 12 2.27 -3.23 -10.66
CA ALA A 12 1.35 -3.28 -9.53
C ALA A 12 0.61 -4.63 -9.52
N MET A 13 0.84 -5.41 -8.47
CA MET A 13 0.34 -6.78 -8.34
C MET A 13 -1.11 -6.79 -7.81
N TRP A 14 -2.04 -6.26 -8.61
CA TRP A 14 -3.45 -6.27 -8.26
C TRP A 14 -4.10 -7.64 -8.54
N PRO A 15 -4.64 -8.34 -7.54
CA PRO A 15 -5.14 -9.71 -7.72
C PRO A 15 -6.46 -9.82 -8.50
N GLY A 16 -7.03 -8.71 -8.96
CA GLY A 16 -8.29 -8.69 -9.67
C GLY A 16 -9.49 -9.00 -8.77
N LEU A 17 -9.51 -8.42 -7.58
CA LEU A 17 -10.63 -8.56 -6.63
C LEU A 17 -11.81 -7.64 -6.95
N VAL A 18 -11.60 -6.61 -7.78
CA VAL A 18 -12.60 -5.62 -8.15
C VAL A 18 -12.73 -5.58 -9.67
N GLY A 19 -13.95 -5.42 -10.16
CA GLY A 19 -14.23 -5.32 -11.60
C GLY A 19 -14.32 -6.65 -12.31
N LYS A 20 -14.20 -7.78 -11.61
CA LYS A 20 -14.41 -9.13 -12.13
C LYS A 20 -15.83 -9.61 -11.84
N GLY A 21 -16.32 -10.56 -12.66
CA GLY A 21 -17.51 -11.33 -12.35
C GLY A 21 -17.25 -12.28 -11.17
N GLU A 22 -18.30 -12.63 -10.43
CA GLU A 22 -18.19 -13.54 -9.26
C GLU A 22 -17.62 -14.93 -9.65
N ASP A 23 -17.76 -15.33 -10.90
CA ASP A 23 -17.27 -16.61 -11.41
C ASP A 23 -15.77 -16.57 -11.83
N GLU A 24 -15.15 -15.41 -11.84
CA GLU A 24 -13.76 -15.28 -12.24
C GLU A 24 -12.82 -15.37 -11.01
N PRO A 25 -11.96 -16.40 -10.94
CA PRO A 25 -11.02 -16.51 -9.83
C PRO A 25 -9.98 -15.37 -9.85
N PRO A 26 -9.45 -14.98 -8.69
CA PRO A 26 -8.32 -14.06 -8.63
C PRO A 26 -7.12 -14.59 -9.44
N ILE A 27 -6.33 -13.68 -9.98
CA ILE A 27 -5.10 -14.05 -10.68
C ILE A 27 -4.07 -14.47 -9.63
N SER A 28 -3.50 -15.68 -9.77
CA SER A 28 -2.49 -16.16 -8.82
C SER A 28 -1.22 -15.31 -8.87
N LEU A 29 -0.51 -15.24 -7.75
CA LEU A 29 0.78 -14.55 -7.64
C LEU A 29 1.78 -15.06 -8.68
N ASP A 30 1.94 -16.39 -8.80
CA ASP A 30 2.87 -16.99 -9.77
C ASP A 30 2.57 -16.55 -11.20
N LYS A 31 1.30 -16.59 -11.61
CA LYS A 31 0.92 -16.16 -12.95
C LYS A 31 1.24 -14.70 -13.20
N MET A 32 1.00 -13.82 -12.24
CA MET A 32 1.33 -12.40 -12.38
C MET A 32 2.84 -12.18 -12.42
N LEU A 33 3.61 -12.89 -11.60
CA LEU A 33 5.07 -12.83 -11.62
C LEU A 33 5.65 -13.33 -12.94
N ASP A 34 5.14 -14.44 -13.48
CA ASP A 34 5.57 -14.98 -14.78
C ASP A 34 5.28 -14.01 -15.92
N MET A 35 4.09 -13.39 -15.92
CA MET A 35 3.71 -12.37 -16.90
C MET A 35 4.60 -11.12 -16.78
N THR A 36 4.90 -10.67 -15.56
CA THR A 36 5.76 -9.51 -15.30
C THR A 36 7.18 -9.77 -15.80
N GLN A 37 7.74 -10.95 -15.48
CA GLN A 37 9.07 -11.35 -15.93
C GLN A 37 9.17 -11.44 -17.45
N ALA A 38 8.12 -11.93 -18.10
CA ALA A 38 8.07 -12.10 -19.55
C ALA A 38 7.79 -10.81 -20.32
N ALA A 39 7.24 -9.78 -19.67
CA ALA A 39 6.86 -8.53 -20.31
C ALA A 39 8.11 -7.75 -20.75
N GLU A 40 8.14 -7.37 -22.03
CA GLU A 40 9.23 -6.59 -22.61
C GLU A 40 8.69 -5.71 -23.75
N VAL A 41 9.07 -4.43 -23.74
CA VAL A 41 8.80 -3.50 -24.84
C VAL A 41 10.09 -2.76 -25.18
N ASP A 42 10.55 -2.89 -26.40
CA ASP A 42 11.78 -2.23 -26.90
C ASP A 42 13.02 -2.49 -26.02
N GLY A 43 13.14 -3.70 -25.47
CA GLY A 43 14.23 -4.10 -24.58
C GLY A 43 14.06 -3.64 -23.13
N ILE A 44 12.98 -2.94 -22.81
CA ILE A 44 12.66 -2.49 -21.43
C ILE A 44 11.79 -3.54 -20.76
N LYS A 45 12.20 -3.96 -19.58
CA LYS A 45 11.51 -4.92 -18.72
C LYS A 45 11.15 -4.29 -17.37
N PHE A 46 10.26 -4.94 -16.65
CA PHE A 46 10.03 -4.58 -15.26
C PHE A 46 11.25 -4.92 -14.39
N ASP A 47 11.60 -4.02 -13.49
CA ASP A 47 12.62 -4.23 -12.45
C ASP A 47 12.05 -5.02 -11.26
N GLY A 48 10.74 -4.98 -11.07
CA GLY A 48 10.10 -5.58 -9.91
C GLY A 48 8.58 -5.51 -9.91
N VAL A 49 8.04 -5.73 -8.74
CA VAL A 49 6.60 -5.71 -8.47
C VAL A 49 6.28 -4.89 -7.23
N ASP A 50 5.10 -4.30 -7.20
CA ASP A 50 4.50 -3.69 -6.03
C ASP A 50 3.38 -4.59 -5.51
N LEU A 51 3.40 -4.90 -4.23
CA LEU A 51 2.54 -5.92 -3.63
C LEU A 51 1.20 -5.35 -3.17
N PHE A 52 0.21 -6.23 -3.15
CA PHE A 52 -1.04 -6.06 -2.41
C PHE A 52 -1.01 -6.99 -1.19
N LEU A 53 -1.00 -6.43 0.04
CA LEU A 53 -0.82 -7.20 1.28
C LEU A 53 -2.13 -7.88 1.73
N ALA A 54 -2.71 -8.68 0.86
CA ALA A 54 -3.91 -9.45 1.11
C ALA A 54 -3.94 -10.75 0.30
N ASP A 55 -4.83 -11.66 0.67
CA ASP A 55 -5.12 -12.83 -0.13
C ASP A 55 -5.57 -12.43 -1.56
N PRO A 56 -5.24 -13.22 -2.57
CA PRO A 56 -4.50 -14.49 -2.54
C PRO A 56 -2.98 -14.33 -2.72
N HIS A 57 -2.44 -13.12 -2.69
CA HIS A 57 -1.01 -12.90 -2.99
C HIS A 57 -0.12 -12.93 -1.76
N THR A 58 -0.32 -11.99 -0.84
CA THR A 58 0.53 -11.84 0.33
C THR A 58 -0.36 -11.51 1.52
N PRO A 59 -0.81 -12.51 2.30
CA PRO A 59 -1.64 -12.26 3.47
C PRO A 59 -0.95 -11.32 4.47
N ILE A 60 -1.70 -10.39 5.04
CA ILE A 60 -1.16 -9.45 6.04
C ILE A 60 -0.71 -10.15 7.34
N ASP A 61 -1.18 -11.37 7.56
CA ASP A 61 -0.79 -12.24 8.67
C ASP A 61 0.19 -13.35 8.22
N ALA A 62 0.91 -13.14 7.11
CA ALA A 62 1.91 -14.07 6.61
C ALA A 62 2.96 -14.40 7.68
N ASP A 63 3.21 -15.69 7.89
CA ASP A 63 4.28 -16.15 8.76
C ASP A 63 5.66 -16.07 8.07
N GLU A 64 6.70 -16.35 8.82
CA GLU A 64 8.08 -16.25 8.34
C GLU A 64 8.37 -17.19 7.14
N ASP A 65 7.76 -18.37 7.10
CA ASP A 65 7.97 -19.32 6.00
C ASP A 65 7.26 -18.85 4.72
N THR A 66 6.07 -18.26 4.85
CA THR A 66 5.35 -17.63 3.76
C THR A 66 6.13 -16.43 3.20
N ILE A 67 6.70 -15.59 4.08
CA ILE A 67 7.53 -14.45 3.64
C ILE A 67 8.79 -14.93 2.91
N LYS A 68 9.48 -15.96 3.40
CA LYS A 68 10.65 -16.54 2.73
C LYS A 68 10.29 -17.13 1.37
N ALA A 69 9.18 -17.87 1.29
CA ALA A 69 8.69 -18.39 0.02
C ALA A 69 8.40 -17.29 -1.00
N LEU A 70 7.81 -16.16 -0.55
CA LEU A 70 7.61 -14.98 -1.39
C LEU A 70 8.95 -14.39 -1.89
N VAL A 71 9.95 -14.27 -1.00
CA VAL A 71 11.29 -13.77 -1.35
C VAL A 71 11.94 -14.66 -2.41
N ASP A 72 11.91 -15.97 -2.21
CA ASP A 72 12.47 -16.96 -3.15
C ASP A 72 11.73 -16.92 -4.49
N ASN A 73 10.42 -16.76 -4.45
CA ASN A 73 9.56 -16.73 -5.62
C ASN A 73 9.81 -15.49 -6.49
N VAL A 74 9.87 -14.31 -5.88
CA VAL A 74 10.11 -13.04 -6.59
C VAL A 74 11.57 -12.95 -7.02
N GLY A 75 12.51 -13.20 -6.11
CA GLY A 75 13.94 -13.13 -6.37
C GLY A 75 14.42 -14.17 -7.38
N GLY A 76 13.85 -15.37 -7.36
CA GLY A 76 14.13 -16.45 -8.34
C GLY A 76 13.79 -16.06 -9.79
N ARG A 77 12.92 -15.08 -9.99
CA ARG A 77 12.59 -14.49 -11.29
C ARG A 77 13.44 -13.28 -11.65
N GLY A 78 14.39 -12.90 -10.79
CA GLY A 78 15.20 -11.70 -10.98
C GLY A 78 14.43 -10.39 -10.77
N LEU A 79 13.27 -10.45 -10.11
CA LEU A 79 12.44 -9.29 -9.78
C LEU A 79 12.74 -8.82 -8.34
N ALA A 80 12.55 -7.52 -8.09
CA ALA A 80 12.58 -6.94 -6.76
C ALA A 80 11.15 -6.64 -6.27
N ILE A 81 11.01 -6.41 -4.96
CA ILE A 81 9.78 -5.85 -4.38
C ILE A 81 9.99 -4.36 -4.13
N GLY A 82 9.03 -3.55 -4.49
CA GLY A 82 9.02 -2.11 -4.27
C GLY A 82 8.04 -1.68 -3.20
N SER A 83 6.96 -1.03 -3.62
CA SER A 83 5.89 -0.55 -2.78
C SER A 83 4.90 -1.66 -2.41
N ALA A 84 4.05 -1.38 -1.44
CA ALA A 84 2.94 -2.24 -1.11
C ALA A 84 1.68 -1.44 -0.80
N VAL A 85 0.52 -2.06 -1.02
CA VAL A 85 -0.78 -1.56 -0.60
C VAL A 85 -1.13 -2.18 0.74
N ALA A 86 -1.32 -1.34 1.76
CA ALA A 86 -1.80 -1.79 3.06
C ALA A 86 -3.32 -2.05 3.01
N PRO A 87 -3.82 -3.20 3.47
CA PRO A 87 -5.24 -3.51 3.45
C PRO A 87 -5.97 -2.85 4.63
N VAL A 88 -6.13 -1.53 4.55
CA VAL A 88 -6.71 -0.73 5.64
C VAL A 88 -8.25 -0.69 5.64
N TRP A 89 -8.91 -1.26 4.66
CA TRP A 89 -10.37 -1.25 4.48
C TRP A 89 -11.04 -2.62 4.66
N PRO A 90 -12.34 -2.68 5.02
CA PRO A 90 -13.13 -3.89 4.93
C PRO A 90 -13.29 -4.35 3.45
N PRO A 91 -13.38 -5.68 3.16
CA PRO A 91 -13.40 -6.80 4.09
C PRO A 91 -12.03 -7.35 4.47
N VAL A 92 -10.93 -6.75 4.04
CA VAL A 92 -9.58 -7.30 4.18
C VAL A 92 -9.01 -7.12 5.60
N GLY A 93 -9.83 -6.66 6.53
CA GLY A 93 -9.48 -6.56 7.95
C GLY A 93 -9.14 -5.16 8.43
N GLY A 94 -9.36 -4.17 7.58
CA GLY A 94 -9.09 -2.78 7.90
C GLY A 94 -10.11 -2.17 8.86
N GLY A 95 -9.91 -0.90 9.13
CA GLY A 95 -10.78 -0.08 9.93
C GLY A 95 -11.21 1.16 9.17
N SER A 96 -11.05 2.31 9.82
CA SER A 96 -11.27 3.61 9.20
C SER A 96 -10.38 4.66 9.88
N ALA A 97 -9.76 5.51 9.09
CA ALA A 97 -9.00 6.64 9.62
C ALA A 97 -9.91 7.68 10.32
N MET A 98 -11.19 7.71 9.99
CA MET A 98 -12.18 8.61 10.59
C MET A 98 -12.78 8.06 11.89
N ASP A 99 -12.61 6.78 12.19
CA ASP A 99 -13.09 6.20 13.45
C ASP A 99 -12.20 6.64 14.62
N THR A 100 -12.78 6.67 15.82
CA THR A 100 -12.08 7.01 17.07
C THR A 100 -11.98 5.82 18.03
N GLY A 101 -12.60 4.68 17.70
CA GLY A 101 -12.66 3.45 18.50
C GLY A 101 -11.97 2.27 17.85
N ASP A 102 -12.70 1.16 17.75
CA ASP A 102 -12.18 -0.11 17.24
C ASP A 102 -11.74 -0.02 15.77
N GLY A 103 -12.41 0.77 14.94
CA GLY A 103 -12.03 0.98 13.56
C GLY A 103 -10.67 1.69 13.42
N ARG A 104 -10.38 2.70 14.27
CA ARG A 104 -9.03 3.32 14.33
C ARG A 104 -7.99 2.29 14.76
N THR A 105 -8.32 1.50 15.77
CA THR A 105 -7.39 0.45 16.26
C THR A 105 -7.07 -0.56 15.18
N ALA A 106 -8.08 -1.04 14.44
CA ALA A 106 -7.90 -1.96 13.32
C ALA A 106 -7.08 -1.33 12.18
N PHE A 107 -7.37 -0.06 11.83
CA PHE A 107 -6.60 0.69 10.82
C PHE A 107 -5.11 0.75 11.18
N LEU A 108 -4.78 1.17 12.40
CA LEU A 108 -3.39 1.29 12.86
C LEU A 108 -2.72 -0.08 12.99
N ALA A 109 -3.45 -1.14 13.33
CA ALA A 109 -2.93 -2.51 13.37
C ALA A 109 -2.55 -2.98 11.97
N ALA A 110 -3.36 -2.69 10.93
CA ALA A 110 -3.04 -3.01 9.54
C ALA A 110 -1.77 -2.29 9.07
N ILE A 111 -1.61 -1.01 9.41
CA ILE A 111 -0.38 -0.25 9.11
C ILE A 111 0.84 -0.90 9.77
N ARG A 112 0.76 -1.25 11.06
CA ARG A 112 1.87 -1.87 11.79
C ARG A 112 2.29 -3.21 11.17
N LYS A 113 1.34 -4.06 10.84
CA LYS A 113 1.58 -5.34 10.17
C LYS A 113 2.24 -5.14 8.80
N SER A 114 1.71 -4.19 8.00
CA SER A 114 2.29 -3.84 6.70
C SER A 114 3.73 -3.37 6.83
N CYS A 115 4.03 -2.47 7.76
CA CYS A 115 5.39 -2.02 8.04
C CYS A 115 6.32 -3.19 8.46
N SER A 116 5.82 -4.10 9.29
CA SER A 116 6.58 -5.28 9.73
C SER A 116 6.95 -6.20 8.55
N ILE A 117 5.97 -6.52 7.68
CA ILE A 117 6.22 -7.35 6.48
C ILE A 117 7.23 -6.65 5.56
N MET A 118 7.01 -5.37 5.25
CA MET A 118 7.87 -4.64 4.31
C MET A 118 9.29 -4.47 4.86
N GLY A 119 9.45 -4.26 6.17
CA GLY A 119 10.74 -4.29 6.84
C GLY A 119 11.43 -5.65 6.73
N ARG A 120 10.68 -6.74 6.92
CA ARG A 120 11.21 -8.10 6.81
C ARG A 120 11.66 -8.44 5.38
N LEU A 121 10.92 -8.00 4.35
CA LEU A 121 11.31 -8.16 2.94
C LEU A 121 12.59 -7.39 2.62
N ARG A 122 12.80 -6.22 3.24
CA ARG A 122 14.05 -5.45 3.15
C ARG A 122 15.22 -6.19 3.78
N ASP A 123 15.04 -6.73 4.98
CA ASP A 123 16.06 -7.49 5.70
C ASP A 123 16.49 -8.76 4.96
N LEU A 124 15.56 -9.37 4.23
CA LEU A 124 15.81 -10.53 3.37
C LEU A 124 16.41 -10.16 1.99
N GLY A 125 16.59 -8.87 1.70
CA GLY A 125 17.33 -8.37 0.55
C GLY A 125 16.56 -8.36 -0.78
N VAL A 126 15.24 -8.63 -0.78
CA VAL A 126 14.42 -8.57 -2.00
C VAL A 126 13.79 -7.19 -2.22
N ARG A 127 13.75 -6.35 -1.19
CA ARG A 127 13.20 -4.99 -1.22
C ARG A 127 14.29 -3.96 -0.94
N HIS A 128 14.48 -3.00 -1.87
CA HIS A 128 15.49 -1.96 -1.75
C HIS A 128 14.92 -0.56 -1.55
N SER A 129 13.71 -0.33 -2.00
CA SER A 129 13.02 0.97 -1.95
C SER A 129 11.51 0.77 -2.06
N GLY A 130 10.75 1.84 -1.97
CA GLY A 130 9.30 1.84 -2.10
C GLY A 130 8.61 2.40 -0.86
N VAL A 131 7.31 2.61 -0.97
CA VAL A 131 6.44 3.17 0.06
C VAL A 131 5.31 2.19 0.38
N ILE A 132 4.62 2.41 1.48
CA ILE A 132 3.39 1.71 1.79
C ILE A 132 2.23 2.65 1.42
N ARG A 133 1.50 2.28 0.38
CA ARG A 133 0.30 2.99 -0.04
C ARG A 133 -0.82 2.76 0.97
N ILE A 134 -1.51 3.84 1.32
CA ILE A 134 -2.67 3.84 2.20
C ILE A 134 -3.76 4.75 1.65
N ASP A 135 -4.99 4.54 2.12
CA ASP A 135 -6.12 5.43 1.97
C ASP A 135 -6.82 5.67 3.31
N THR A 136 -7.94 6.41 3.33
CA THR A 136 -8.65 6.69 4.59
C THR A 136 -9.61 5.58 5.03
N ALA A 137 -9.88 4.61 4.16
CA ALA A 137 -10.89 3.57 4.39
C ALA A 137 -12.26 4.13 4.87
N THR A 138 -12.61 5.33 4.41
CA THR A 138 -13.81 6.07 4.83
C THR A 138 -14.56 6.53 3.59
N GLY A 139 -15.85 6.22 3.48
CA GLY A 139 -16.66 6.65 2.35
C GLY A 139 -16.85 8.17 2.28
N VAL A 140 -16.97 8.70 1.05
CA VAL A 140 -17.15 10.14 0.80
C VAL A 140 -18.39 10.69 1.50
N SER A 141 -19.52 9.98 1.47
CA SER A 141 -20.76 10.41 2.12
C SER A 141 -20.60 10.57 3.64
N GLN A 142 -19.92 9.64 4.29
CA GLN A 142 -19.66 9.70 5.73
C GLN A 142 -18.76 10.86 6.10
N TRP A 143 -17.72 11.12 5.28
CA TRP A 143 -16.85 12.28 5.47
C TRP A 143 -17.60 13.60 5.27
N ALA A 144 -18.52 13.67 4.30
CA ALA A 144 -19.25 14.88 3.91
C ALA A 144 -20.29 15.35 4.96
N ASP A 145 -20.61 14.53 5.96
CA ASP A 145 -21.51 14.94 7.06
C ASP A 145 -20.93 16.10 7.90
N ASP A 146 -19.60 16.13 8.09
CA ASP A 146 -18.87 17.23 8.73
C ASP A 146 -17.41 17.23 8.25
N PRO A 147 -17.13 17.79 7.06
CA PRO A 147 -15.81 17.71 6.44
C PRO A 147 -14.66 18.23 7.32
N ALA A 148 -14.87 19.33 8.01
CA ALA A 148 -13.82 19.93 8.84
C ALA A 148 -13.46 19.07 10.04
N LYS A 149 -14.46 18.60 10.77
CA LYS A 149 -14.27 17.68 11.91
C LYS A 149 -13.69 16.35 11.47
N ASN A 150 -14.22 15.78 10.41
CA ASN A 150 -13.83 14.47 9.93
C ASN A 150 -12.39 14.47 9.37
N THR A 151 -11.99 15.54 8.67
CA THR A 151 -10.59 15.73 8.25
C THR A 151 -9.65 15.85 9.45
N ALA A 152 -10.04 16.57 10.50
CA ALA A 152 -9.23 16.66 11.72
C ALA A 152 -9.04 15.31 12.41
N ILE A 153 -10.09 14.47 12.50
CA ILE A 153 -10.02 13.11 13.07
C ILE A 153 -9.09 12.23 12.23
N MET A 154 -9.24 12.26 10.90
CA MET A 154 -8.38 11.50 9.99
C MET A 154 -6.93 11.93 10.10
N ALA A 155 -6.65 13.24 10.15
CA ALA A 155 -5.30 13.75 10.32
C ALA A 155 -4.64 13.26 11.62
N GLU A 156 -5.39 13.19 12.73
CA GLU A 156 -4.90 12.62 13.97
C GLU A 156 -4.53 11.13 13.82
N THR A 157 -5.41 10.33 13.20
CA THR A 157 -5.15 8.91 12.94
C THR A 157 -3.94 8.70 12.02
N LEU A 158 -3.83 9.51 10.97
CA LEU A 158 -2.71 9.43 10.03
C LEU A 158 -1.37 9.88 10.65
N ARG A 159 -1.36 10.80 11.62
CA ARG A 159 -0.14 11.09 12.41
C ARG A 159 0.33 9.86 13.18
N LEU A 160 -0.61 9.15 13.83
CA LEU A 160 -0.27 7.89 14.52
C LEU A 160 0.24 6.83 13.54
N ALA A 161 -0.33 6.75 12.34
CA ALA A 161 0.18 5.87 11.29
C ALA A 161 1.60 6.27 10.84
N CYS A 162 1.88 7.57 10.70
CA CYS A 162 3.22 8.07 10.41
C CYS A 162 4.23 7.73 11.52
N ASP A 163 3.85 7.85 12.78
CA ASP A 163 4.72 7.48 13.90
C ASP A 163 5.06 5.98 13.84
N ILE A 164 4.07 5.13 13.56
CA ILE A 164 4.30 3.69 13.35
C ILE A 164 5.25 3.44 12.17
N ALA A 165 5.03 4.08 11.03
CA ALA A 165 5.89 3.91 9.86
C ALA A 165 7.33 4.36 10.13
N ALA A 166 7.51 5.50 10.77
CA ALA A 166 8.82 6.02 11.16
C ALA A 166 9.58 5.06 12.07
N ASP A 167 8.90 4.47 13.08
CA ASP A 167 9.48 3.48 14.00
C ASP A 167 9.99 2.22 13.26
N HIS A 168 9.42 1.90 12.10
CA HIS A 168 9.84 0.78 11.25
C HIS A 168 10.79 1.19 10.11
N GLY A 169 11.14 2.49 10.01
CA GLY A 169 11.93 3.02 8.91
C GLY A 169 11.22 2.98 7.56
N GLU A 170 9.88 3.05 7.57
CA GLU A 170 9.02 3.04 6.39
C GLU A 170 8.46 4.43 6.07
N GLN A 171 8.01 4.59 4.83
CA GLN A 171 7.29 5.77 4.37
C GLN A 171 5.89 5.37 3.88
N LEU A 172 4.93 6.26 4.09
CA LEU A 172 3.56 6.12 3.64
C LEU A 172 3.30 7.00 2.41
N ALA A 173 2.41 6.54 1.54
CA ALA A 173 1.89 7.34 0.45
C ALA A 173 0.36 7.31 0.47
N ALA A 174 -0.24 8.50 0.56
CA ALA A 174 -1.69 8.65 0.47
C ALA A 174 -2.13 8.61 -0.99
N GLU A 175 -3.00 7.69 -1.35
CA GLU A 175 -3.52 7.60 -2.70
C GLU A 175 -4.90 8.25 -2.79
N GLY A 176 -5.04 9.14 -3.78
CA GLY A 176 -6.30 9.81 -4.07
C GLY A 176 -7.22 8.94 -4.90
N GLU A 177 -8.33 8.48 -4.31
CA GLU A 177 -9.38 7.77 -5.03
C GLU A 177 -10.75 8.40 -4.80
N ILE A 178 -11.59 8.37 -5.82
CA ILE A 178 -12.92 9.00 -5.82
C ILE A 178 -13.87 8.46 -4.76
N CYS A 179 -13.60 7.27 -4.23
CA CYS A 179 -14.44 6.61 -3.21
C CYS A 179 -14.04 6.98 -1.76
N TRP A 180 -12.84 7.56 -1.54
CA TRP A 180 -12.34 7.80 -0.18
C TRP A 180 -12.53 9.23 0.28
N GLY A 181 -13.28 9.42 1.36
CA GLY A 181 -13.50 10.71 2.00
C GLY A 181 -12.20 11.38 2.44
N GLY A 182 -12.08 12.67 2.18
CA GLY A 182 -10.85 13.43 2.44
C GLY A 182 -9.72 13.20 1.42
N MET A 183 -9.83 12.19 0.54
CA MET A 183 -8.86 11.88 -0.50
C MET A 183 -9.45 11.86 -1.92
N HIS A 184 -10.76 12.07 -2.06
CA HIS A 184 -11.51 11.97 -3.32
C HIS A 184 -11.28 13.13 -4.31
N SER A 185 -10.47 14.11 -3.97
CA SER A 185 -10.02 15.16 -4.88
C SER A 185 -8.65 15.67 -4.45
N TRP A 186 -7.90 16.21 -5.41
CA TRP A 186 -6.58 16.80 -5.13
C TRP A 186 -6.62 17.87 -4.04
N LYS A 187 -7.69 18.68 -4.01
CA LYS A 187 -7.87 19.75 -3.02
C LYS A 187 -7.98 19.19 -1.59
N HIS A 188 -8.87 18.21 -1.39
CA HIS A 188 -9.05 17.59 -0.08
C HIS A 188 -7.81 16.76 0.34
N MET A 189 -7.12 16.15 -0.62
CA MET A 189 -5.86 15.47 -0.35
C MET A 189 -4.80 16.45 0.18
N VAL A 190 -4.64 17.63 -0.46
CA VAL A 190 -3.70 18.65 0.03
C VAL A 190 -4.10 19.11 1.42
N GLU A 191 -5.36 19.46 1.65
CA GLU A 191 -5.88 19.88 2.95
C GLU A 191 -5.61 18.81 4.04
N LEU A 192 -5.80 17.53 3.72
CA LEU A 192 -5.54 16.43 4.66
C LEU A 192 -4.04 16.28 4.94
N LEU A 193 -3.19 16.28 3.90
CA LEU A 193 -1.73 16.15 4.07
C LEU A 193 -1.13 17.33 4.86
N GLU A 194 -1.61 18.57 4.61
CA GLU A 194 -1.23 19.75 5.39
C GLU A 194 -1.65 19.58 6.86
N ALA A 195 -2.87 19.07 7.11
CA ALA A 195 -3.33 18.80 8.47
C ALA A 195 -2.55 17.68 9.17
N VAL A 196 -2.07 16.67 8.44
CA VAL A 196 -1.19 15.61 8.99
C VAL A 196 0.16 16.17 9.39
N ASP A 197 0.76 17.05 8.59
CA ASP A 197 2.05 17.71 8.84
C ASP A 197 3.17 16.73 9.19
N ARG A 198 3.38 15.72 8.34
CA ARG A 198 4.46 14.72 8.44
C ARG A 198 5.15 14.48 7.08
N PRO A 199 5.67 15.54 6.39
CA PRO A 199 6.13 15.44 5.01
C PRO A 199 7.37 14.54 4.83
N SER A 200 8.11 14.25 5.90
CA SER A 200 9.25 13.31 5.86
C SER A 200 8.84 11.83 5.87
N VAL A 201 7.60 11.53 6.24
CA VAL A 201 7.10 10.15 6.40
C VAL A 201 5.94 9.86 5.45
N MET A 202 5.07 10.84 5.21
CA MET A 202 3.87 10.67 4.40
C MET A 202 3.88 11.60 3.20
N GLY A 203 3.80 11.03 2.02
CA GLY A 203 3.69 11.72 0.75
C GLY A 203 2.37 11.43 0.05
N PHE A 204 2.30 11.87 -1.20
CA PHE A 204 1.18 11.67 -2.10
C PHE A 204 1.56 10.68 -3.20
N GLN A 205 0.66 9.77 -3.51
CA GLN A 205 0.73 8.91 -4.69
C GLN A 205 -0.25 9.45 -5.73
N ALA A 206 0.28 9.85 -6.88
CA ALA A 206 -0.53 10.21 -8.03
C ALA A 206 -0.90 8.95 -8.80
N ASP A 207 -2.19 8.80 -9.08
CA ASP A 207 -2.76 7.79 -9.96
C ASP A 207 -3.32 8.46 -11.21
#